data_a0819a3c82f5b923ae9b1c6c81175d19
#
_entry.id   a0819a3c82f5b923ae9b1c6c81175d19
#
_cell.length_a   1.000
_cell.length_b   1.000
_cell.length_c   1.000
_cell.angle_alpha   90.00
_cell.angle_beta   90.00
_cell.angle_gamma   90.00
#
_symmetry.space_group_name_H-M   'P 1'
#
loop_
_entity.id
_entity.type
_entity.pdbx_description
1 polymer ?
#
loop_
_entity_poly.entity_id
_entity_poly.type
_entity_poly.pdbx_seq_one_letter_code
_entity_poly.pdbx_strand_id
1 'polypeptide(L)'
;MSSLILGRIKHSIPSSRLIAETVKMKRTIAFAIAVLLTISVIAQKKKSVVGVDTIAPVGIIKGLTDDQLMETVERQTFRFFWHGAHPVSGLALERSNTVMAEHYWDFINEAWGEPNFSTTPFGPDAGAIGGTGFGIMSTVVAVERGWVGRDTAVKRLCKIADFLINADCYHGIYPHFMNGRTGKTIKFDRLDDGADIVETSYLLMGFLCAREYFNKDVPREVYLRKRINQMWGAANWNWHTNNQNKLLWHWSPNNDFDMNFPVWGWNECLITYIMAASSLNHGIAKAVYDGSWVGSPGFKNGREYYGYRLPLGNYDKDKGGPLFFEQYTFQGIDPNGLKDSLDNDYFEQGKNHTLINRAYCIENPKKYKGYSDKCWGLTAGDSYKGYVAHSPENDFGVIQPTAAISSMPYTPKESMEALRYFYYNLGDKIWSKYGFVDGFSIHHNWYAKSHLAIDEGPIVVMLENYRTGLLWKLFMKIPDIQNGLKKLGFSSPYFK
;
A
#
# COMPACT_ATOMS: atom_id res chain seq x y z
N MET A 1 94.53 -22.60 48.45
CA MET A 1 94.92 -21.21 48.55
C MET A 1 94.08 -20.33 47.66
N SER A 2 93.35 -19.45 48.28
CA SER A 2 92.95 -18.13 47.88
C SER A 2 92.10 -18.00 46.60
N SER A 3 90.96 -17.63 46.70
CA SER A 3 90.11 -16.55 47.22
C SER A 3 89.63 -15.58 46.10
N LEU A 4 88.33 -15.36 46.07
CA LEU A 4 87.64 -14.08 45.81
C LEU A 4 87.63 -13.58 44.34
N ILE A 5 86.56 -13.12 43.80
CA ILE A 5 85.58 -12.05 44.19
C ILE A 5 84.30 -12.12 43.46
N LEU A 6 83.19 -11.94 44.18
CA LEU A 6 81.86 -11.66 43.63
C LEU A 6 81.75 -10.26 43.02
N GLY A 7 81.14 -10.17 41.84
CA GLY A 7 80.67 -8.91 41.25
C GLY A 7 79.20 -8.95 40.98
N ARG A 8 78.39 -8.35 41.85
CA ARG A 8 76.95 -8.10 41.63
C ARG A 8 76.76 -6.98 40.64
N ILE A 9 76.14 -7.23 39.52
CA ILE A 9 75.58 -6.15 38.65
C ILE A 9 74.07 -6.12 38.93
N LYS A 10 73.64 -5.07 39.63
CA LYS A 10 72.22 -4.67 39.70
C LYS A 10 71.83 -3.90 38.45
N HIS A 11 71.08 -4.47 37.58
CA HIS A 11 70.36 -3.67 36.58
C HIS A 11 69.01 -3.29 37.17
N SER A 12 68.87 -2.03 37.55
CA SER A 12 67.59 -1.40 37.89
C SER A 12 66.87 -1.02 36.57
N ILE A 13 65.72 -1.67 36.29
CA ILE A 13 64.83 -1.28 35.23
C ILE A 13 64.14 0.02 35.65
N PRO A 14 64.14 1.07 34.82
CA PRO A 14 63.51 2.37 35.16
C PRO A 14 62.00 2.17 35.33
N SER A 15 61.43 2.65 36.41
CA SER A 15 59.99 2.56 36.78
C SER A 15 59.07 3.17 35.74
N SER A 16 59.56 4.06 34.87
CA SER A 16 58.80 4.66 33.76
C SER A 16 58.42 3.68 32.64
N ARG A 17 59.24 2.63 32.38
CA ARG A 17 58.94 1.64 31.35
C ARG A 17 57.84 0.66 31.81
N LEU A 18 57.81 0.31 33.07
CA LEU A 18 56.77 -0.60 33.64
C LEU A 18 55.40 0.09 33.64
N ILE A 19 55.35 1.40 33.93
CA ILE A 19 54.11 2.18 33.91
C ILE A 19 53.58 2.31 32.47
N ALA A 20 54.44 2.56 31.47
CA ALA A 20 54.07 2.68 30.07
C ALA A 20 53.52 1.35 29.51
N GLU A 21 54.10 0.22 29.84
CA GLU A 21 53.60 -1.10 29.40
C GLU A 21 52.27 -1.47 30.07
N THR A 22 52.08 -1.14 31.35
CA THR A 22 50.81 -1.38 32.07
C THR A 22 49.66 -0.54 31.51
N VAL A 23 49.93 0.71 31.13
CA VAL A 23 48.94 1.64 30.47
C VAL A 23 48.59 1.13 29.06
N LYS A 24 49.59 0.67 28.28
CA LYS A 24 49.40 0.13 26.94
C LYS A 24 48.56 -1.15 26.98
N MET A 25 48.85 -2.05 27.94
CA MET A 25 48.08 -3.31 28.14
C MET A 25 46.66 -3.03 28.59
N LYS A 26 46.40 -2.09 29.51
CA LYS A 26 45.03 -1.66 29.89
C LYS A 26 44.24 -1.07 28.74
N ARG A 27 44.89 -0.27 27.87
CA ARG A 27 44.23 0.26 26.66
C ARG A 27 43.90 -0.82 25.64
N THR A 28 44.78 -1.81 25.45
CA THR A 28 44.54 -2.94 24.53
C THR A 28 43.42 -3.84 25.06
N ILE A 29 43.36 -4.10 26.38
CA ILE A 29 42.27 -4.86 27.00
C ILE A 29 40.95 -4.10 26.93
N ALA A 30 40.92 -2.79 27.16
CA ALA A 30 39.70 -1.98 27.03
C ALA A 30 39.20 -1.92 25.59
N PHE A 31 40.10 -1.84 24.59
CA PHE A 31 39.73 -1.90 23.19
C PHE A 31 39.19 -3.28 22.78
N ALA A 32 39.82 -4.36 23.25
CA ALA A 32 39.33 -5.74 23.01
C ALA A 32 37.96 -5.98 23.66
N ILE A 33 37.69 -5.45 24.85
CA ILE A 33 36.39 -5.55 25.53
C ILE A 33 35.35 -4.69 24.76
N ALA A 34 35.70 -3.51 24.28
CA ALA A 34 34.80 -2.68 23.48
C ALA A 34 34.45 -3.32 22.13
N VAL A 35 35.43 -3.99 21.48
CA VAL A 35 35.18 -4.74 20.24
C VAL A 35 34.32 -5.98 20.50
N LEU A 36 34.55 -6.69 21.61
CA LEU A 36 33.72 -7.84 21.99
C LEU A 36 32.29 -7.42 22.38
N LEU A 37 32.11 -6.26 23.02
CA LEU A 37 30.79 -5.72 23.33
C LEU A 37 30.06 -5.25 22.05
N THR A 38 30.76 -4.63 21.10
CA THR A 38 30.17 -4.24 19.80
C THR A 38 29.82 -5.49 18.97
N ILE A 39 30.65 -6.52 18.95
CA ILE A 39 30.34 -7.79 18.29
C ILE A 39 29.15 -8.49 18.97
N SER A 40 29.05 -8.45 20.30
CA SER A 40 27.91 -9.01 21.03
C SER A 40 26.60 -8.25 20.78
N VAL A 41 26.65 -6.93 20.65
CA VAL A 41 25.48 -6.09 20.28
C VAL A 41 25.06 -6.32 18.82
N ILE A 42 26.04 -6.52 17.92
CA ILE A 42 25.77 -6.86 16.52
C ILE A 42 25.27 -8.32 16.41
N ALA A 43 25.78 -9.24 17.23
CA ALA A 43 25.31 -10.62 17.26
C ALA A 43 23.93 -10.76 17.93
N GLN A 44 23.59 -9.92 18.90
CA GLN A 44 22.22 -9.86 19.45
C GLN A 44 21.19 -9.29 18.44
N LYS A 45 21.59 -8.40 17.53
CA LYS A 45 20.74 -8.00 16.39
C LYS A 45 20.58 -9.07 15.32
N LYS A 46 21.31 -10.19 15.37
CA LYS A 46 21.26 -11.30 14.39
C LYS A 46 20.77 -12.63 14.96
N LYS A 47 20.20 -12.68 16.16
CA LYS A 47 19.35 -13.81 16.51
C LYS A 47 17.94 -13.53 15.93
N SER A 48 17.77 -13.83 14.66
CA SER A 48 16.45 -14.13 14.12
C SER A 48 15.91 -15.29 14.96
N VAL A 49 14.98 -15.01 15.82
CA VAL A 49 14.15 -16.02 16.46
C VAL A 49 13.44 -16.76 15.35
N VAL A 50 13.95 -17.93 14.97
CA VAL A 50 13.22 -18.90 14.17
C VAL A 50 12.09 -19.39 15.07
N GLY A 51 10.92 -18.81 14.93
CA GLY A 51 9.73 -19.27 15.65
C GLY A 51 8.76 -18.13 15.89
N VAL A 52 7.63 -18.19 15.19
CA VAL A 52 6.39 -17.47 15.37
C VAL A 52 6.47 -15.99 14.99
N ASP A 53 6.08 -15.69 13.74
CA ASP A 53 5.74 -14.34 13.25
C ASP A 53 4.50 -13.79 13.99
N THR A 54 4.63 -13.57 15.29
CA THR A 54 3.57 -12.98 16.08
C THR A 54 3.80 -11.50 16.22
N ILE A 55 3.20 -10.74 15.33
CA ILE A 55 3.02 -9.32 15.51
C ILE A 55 1.89 -9.15 16.52
N ALA A 56 2.21 -8.92 17.79
CA ALA A 56 1.19 -8.71 18.81
C ALA A 56 0.47 -7.37 18.58
N PRO A 57 -0.87 -7.29 18.77
CA PRO A 57 -1.57 -6.01 18.74
C PRO A 57 -1.15 -5.14 19.92
N VAL A 58 -1.12 -3.83 19.68
CA VAL A 58 -0.80 -2.86 20.73
C VAL A 58 -1.96 -1.86 20.90
N GLY A 59 -2.20 -1.44 22.13
CA GLY A 59 -3.09 -0.30 22.44
C GLY A 59 -2.39 1.04 22.15
N ILE A 60 -3.02 2.13 22.60
CA ILE A 60 -2.45 3.47 22.46
C ILE A 60 -1.20 3.62 23.35
N ILE A 61 -0.07 3.90 22.73
CA ILE A 61 1.22 4.14 23.37
C ILE A 61 1.46 5.64 23.39
N LYS A 62 1.66 6.22 24.58
CA LYS A 62 1.92 7.66 24.74
C LYS A 62 3.37 8.03 24.48
N GLY A 63 3.60 9.24 23.99
CA GLY A 63 4.93 9.82 23.89
C GLY A 63 5.79 9.29 22.73
N LEU A 64 5.19 8.68 21.71
CA LEU A 64 5.89 8.27 20.50
C LEU A 64 6.41 9.47 19.71
N THR A 65 7.62 9.35 19.16
CA THR A 65 8.09 10.24 18.09
C THR A 65 7.27 9.99 16.83
N ASP A 66 7.36 10.88 15.83
CA ASP A 66 6.65 10.71 14.55
C ASP A 66 7.02 9.41 13.85
N ASP A 67 8.30 9.09 13.81
CA ASP A 67 8.77 7.83 13.20
C ASP A 67 8.27 6.60 13.95
N GLN A 68 8.26 6.63 15.29
CA GLN A 68 7.71 5.54 16.10
C GLN A 68 6.19 5.42 15.95
N LEU A 69 5.47 6.54 15.76
CA LEU A 69 4.04 6.53 15.54
C LEU A 69 3.71 5.93 14.17
N MET A 70 4.40 6.37 13.11
CA MET A 70 4.25 5.76 11.78
C MET A 70 4.53 4.26 11.82
N GLU A 71 5.66 3.83 12.42
CA GLU A 71 6.02 2.42 12.58
C GLU A 71 4.93 1.62 13.33
N THR A 72 4.34 2.21 14.38
CA THR A 72 3.27 1.58 15.16
C THR A 72 2.03 1.39 14.31
N VAL A 73 1.66 2.41 13.53
CA VAL A 73 0.48 2.39 12.66
C VAL A 73 0.67 1.38 11.52
N GLU A 74 1.77 1.47 10.79
CA GLU A 74 2.09 0.52 9.70
C GLU A 74 2.06 -0.93 10.18
N ARG A 75 2.73 -1.21 11.29
CA ARG A 75 2.83 -2.56 11.86
C ARG A 75 1.48 -3.08 12.33
N GLN A 76 0.65 -2.25 12.96
CA GLN A 76 -0.68 -2.63 13.41
C GLN A 76 -1.62 -2.89 12.23
N THR A 77 -1.58 -2.02 11.22
CA THR A 77 -2.36 -2.13 9.98
C THR A 77 -1.96 -3.36 9.16
N PHE A 78 -0.67 -3.67 9.05
CA PHE A 78 -0.17 -4.87 8.38
C PHE A 78 -0.78 -6.17 8.95
N ARG A 79 -1.21 -6.19 10.21
CA ARG A 79 -1.88 -7.34 10.83
C ARG A 79 -3.16 -7.75 10.09
N PHE A 80 -3.83 -6.81 9.43
CA PHE A 80 -5.00 -7.11 8.59
C PHE A 80 -4.61 -8.12 7.49
N PHE A 81 -3.50 -7.87 6.79
CA PHE A 81 -3.01 -8.73 5.70
C PHE A 81 -2.31 -9.99 6.20
N TRP A 82 -1.81 -9.98 7.44
CA TRP A 82 -1.04 -11.11 7.97
C TRP A 82 -1.88 -12.08 8.78
N HIS A 83 -2.63 -11.59 9.74
CA HIS A 83 -3.49 -12.40 10.62
C HIS A 83 -4.95 -12.43 10.15
N GLY A 84 -5.40 -11.40 9.46
CA GLY A 84 -6.76 -11.29 8.91
C GLY A 84 -6.93 -11.90 7.53
N ALA A 85 -5.84 -12.34 6.85
CA ALA A 85 -5.93 -12.95 5.53
C ALA A 85 -6.73 -14.25 5.53
N HIS A 86 -7.32 -14.58 4.37
CA HIS A 86 -8.10 -15.80 4.20
C HIS A 86 -7.25 -17.06 4.49
N PRO A 87 -7.71 -17.99 5.37
CA PRO A 87 -6.87 -19.07 5.88
C PRO A 87 -6.49 -20.10 4.81
N VAL A 88 -7.30 -20.31 3.77
CA VAL A 88 -7.00 -21.26 2.70
C VAL A 88 -6.10 -20.65 1.64
N SER A 89 -6.47 -19.52 1.05
CA SER A 89 -5.73 -18.90 -0.06
C SER A 89 -4.59 -17.98 0.38
N GLY A 90 -4.73 -17.29 1.51
CA GLY A 90 -3.87 -16.18 1.92
C GLY A 90 -4.23 -14.84 1.28
N LEU A 91 -5.31 -14.78 0.47
CA LEU A 91 -5.83 -13.52 -0.08
C LEU A 91 -6.21 -12.56 1.04
N ALA A 92 -6.09 -11.27 0.80
CA ALA A 92 -6.68 -10.28 1.66
C ALA A 92 -8.21 -10.41 1.59
N LEU A 93 -8.88 -10.51 2.74
CA LEU A 93 -10.34 -10.42 2.75
C LEU A 93 -10.76 -9.02 2.29
N GLU A 94 -11.89 -8.94 1.59
CA GLU A 94 -12.46 -7.65 1.19
C GLU A 94 -12.59 -6.75 2.42
N ARG A 95 -13.17 -7.29 3.51
CA ARG A 95 -13.25 -6.61 4.81
C ARG A 95 -13.16 -7.56 5.99
N SER A 96 -12.86 -7.03 7.18
CA SER A 96 -12.98 -7.74 8.45
C SER A 96 -13.96 -7.05 9.38
N ASN A 97 -14.67 -7.83 10.18
CA ASN A 97 -15.68 -7.37 11.16
C ASN A 97 -16.84 -6.61 10.53
N THR A 98 -17.86 -7.29 10.27
CA THR A 98 -19.02 -6.86 9.54
C THR A 98 -20.18 -6.57 10.46
N VAL A 99 -20.15 -5.43 11.15
CA VAL A 99 -21.39 -4.77 11.48
C VAL A 99 -21.62 -3.77 10.38
N MET A 100 -22.35 -4.20 9.38
CA MET A 100 -22.76 -3.31 8.29
C MET A 100 -23.72 -2.23 8.80
N ALA A 101 -23.87 -1.19 8.01
CA ALA A 101 -24.94 -0.20 8.17
C ALA A 101 -26.31 -0.89 8.28
N GLU A 102 -27.29 -0.17 8.83
CA GLU A 102 -28.65 -0.67 8.95
C GLU A 102 -29.26 -1.11 7.62
N HIS A 103 -28.72 -0.61 6.51
CA HIS A 103 -29.06 -1.01 5.15
C HIS A 103 -27.78 -1.05 4.29
N TYR A 104 -27.67 -2.06 3.43
CA TYR A 104 -26.62 -2.11 2.40
C TYR A 104 -27.28 -2.23 1.02
N TRP A 105 -26.58 -1.70 0.00
CA TRP A 105 -27.00 -1.90 -1.38
C TRP A 105 -26.49 -3.26 -1.86
N ASP A 106 -27.41 -4.14 -2.20
CA ASP A 106 -27.12 -5.43 -2.84
C ASP A 106 -26.99 -5.21 -4.35
N PHE A 107 -25.77 -5.15 -4.84
CA PHE A 107 -25.46 -4.95 -6.26
C PHE A 107 -25.93 -6.11 -7.15
N ILE A 108 -26.10 -7.30 -6.59
CA ILE A 108 -26.56 -8.47 -7.36
C ILE A 108 -28.05 -8.40 -7.62
N ASN A 109 -28.82 -8.01 -6.60
CA ASN A 109 -30.28 -7.94 -6.68
C ASN A 109 -30.79 -6.52 -6.97
N GLU A 110 -29.90 -5.55 -7.11
CA GLU A 110 -30.22 -4.13 -7.35
C GLU A 110 -31.25 -3.58 -6.33
N ALA A 111 -31.09 -3.94 -5.07
CA ALA A 111 -32.04 -3.61 -4.00
C ALA A 111 -31.32 -3.26 -2.68
N TRP A 112 -31.98 -2.48 -1.84
CA TRP A 112 -31.56 -2.30 -0.46
C TRP A 112 -31.85 -3.56 0.34
N GLY A 113 -30.79 -4.19 0.85
CA GLY A 113 -30.88 -5.39 1.70
C GLY A 113 -31.17 -5.05 3.16
N GLU A 114 -31.74 -6.01 3.87
CA GLU A 114 -31.87 -5.96 5.32
C GLU A 114 -30.50 -6.07 6.00
N PRO A 115 -30.33 -5.51 7.21
CA PRO A 115 -29.06 -5.55 7.93
C PRO A 115 -28.57 -6.98 8.12
N ASN A 116 -27.39 -7.28 7.59
CA ASN A 116 -26.74 -8.57 7.81
C ASN A 116 -25.50 -8.37 8.70
N PHE A 117 -25.65 -8.63 9.99
CA PHE A 117 -24.62 -8.40 11.00
C PHE A 117 -23.47 -9.42 10.99
N SER A 118 -23.55 -10.43 10.15
CA SER A 118 -22.62 -11.57 10.20
C SER A 118 -21.70 -11.72 8.99
N THR A 119 -22.01 -11.11 7.84
CA THR A 119 -21.25 -11.33 6.60
C THR A 119 -21.13 -10.05 5.78
N THR A 120 -20.10 -9.96 4.94
CA THR A 120 -20.02 -8.96 3.88
C THR A 120 -21.13 -9.23 2.86
N PRO A 121 -21.55 -8.26 2.02
CA PRO A 121 -22.47 -8.53 0.91
C PRO A 121 -21.96 -9.65 0.01
N PHE A 122 -20.65 -9.89 -0.01
CA PHE A 122 -19.96 -10.87 -0.83
C PHE A 122 -19.62 -12.17 -0.08
N GLY A 123 -19.99 -12.28 1.20
CA GLY A 123 -19.73 -13.45 2.05
C GLY A 123 -18.35 -13.46 2.76
N PRO A 124 -18.20 -14.36 3.76
CA PRO A 124 -17.01 -14.38 4.64
C PRO A 124 -15.74 -14.84 3.95
N ASP A 125 -15.84 -15.49 2.81
CA ASP A 125 -14.70 -15.98 2.03
C ASP A 125 -14.31 -15.02 0.89
N ALA A 126 -14.90 -13.82 0.81
CA ALA A 126 -14.61 -12.84 -0.24
C ALA A 126 -13.20 -12.26 -0.10
N GLY A 127 -12.33 -12.66 -1.02
CA GLY A 127 -11.00 -12.09 -1.19
C GLY A 127 -11.01 -10.96 -2.21
N ALA A 128 -10.48 -9.81 -1.84
CA ALA A 128 -10.27 -8.67 -2.74
C ALA A 128 -9.00 -8.87 -3.56
N ILE A 129 -9.11 -8.82 -4.87
CA ILE A 129 -7.96 -9.07 -5.77
C ILE A 129 -6.95 -7.92 -5.68
N GLY A 130 -7.35 -6.68 -5.87
CA GLY A 130 -6.46 -5.53 -5.74
C GLY A 130 -5.97 -5.33 -4.31
N GLY A 131 -6.86 -5.47 -3.32
CA GLY A 131 -6.48 -5.45 -1.91
C GLY A 131 -5.44 -6.51 -1.55
N THR A 132 -5.44 -7.66 -2.21
CA THR A 132 -4.37 -8.67 -2.08
C THR A 132 -3.04 -8.16 -2.63
N GLY A 133 -3.06 -7.41 -3.74
CA GLY A 133 -1.86 -6.74 -4.27
C GLY A 133 -1.25 -5.76 -3.27
N PHE A 134 -2.07 -4.96 -2.60
CA PHE A 134 -1.63 -4.06 -1.54
C PHE A 134 -1.08 -4.82 -0.32
N GLY A 135 -1.71 -5.95 0.04
CA GLY A 135 -1.21 -6.85 1.09
C GLY A 135 0.14 -7.50 0.77
N ILE A 136 0.40 -7.79 -0.50
CA ILE A 136 1.69 -8.29 -0.98
C ILE A 136 2.76 -7.21 -0.80
N MET A 137 2.48 -5.95 -1.20
CA MET A 137 3.39 -4.82 -0.97
C MET A 137 3.63 -4.60 0.53
N SER A 138 2.58 -4.63 1.34
CA SER A 138 2.68 -4.56 2.81
C SER A 138 3.53 -5.69 3.40
N THR A 139 3.50 -6.89 2.78
CA THR A 139 4.37 -8.02 3.19
C THR A 139 5.85 -7.73 2.87
N VAL A 140 6.14 -7.05 1.75
CA VAL A 140 7.51 -6.57 1.45
C VAL A 140 7.99 -5.59 2.53
N VAL A 141 7.15 -4.61 2.89
CA VAL A 141 7.43 -3.68 3.99
C VAL A 141 7.72 -4.43 5.29
N ALA A 142 6.89 -5.38 5.64
CA ALA A 142 7.03 -6.15 6.89
C ALA A 142 8.35 -6.93 6.97
N VAL A 143 8.85 -7.44 5.86
CA VAL A 143 10.17 -8.11 5.81
C VAL A 143 11.29 -7.08 5.92
N GLU A 144 11.20 -5.96 5.23
CA GLU A 144 12.22 -4.89 5.29
C GLU A 144 12.33 -4.31 6.70
N ARG A 145 11.19 -4.11 7.36
CA ARG A 145 11.10 -3.65 8.76
C ARG A 145 11.43 -4.74 9.80
N GLY A 146 11.61 -5.99 9.37
CA GLY A 146 11.92 -7.10 10.27
C GLY A 146 10.74 -7.56 11.14
N TRP A 147 9.51 -7.23 10.79
CA TRP A 147 8.31 -7.71 11.51
C TRP A 147 8.03 -9.18 11.23
N VAL A 148 8.35 -9.64 10.03
CA VAL A 148 8.23 -11.05 9.65
C VAL A 148 9.51 -11.55 8.99
N GLY A 149 9.77 -12.84 9.13
CA GLY A 149 10.93 -13.47 8.51
C GLY A 149 10.78 -13.62 7.01
N ARG A 150 11.84 -13.35 6.25
CA ARG A 150 11.88 -13.42 4.78
C ARG A 150 11.37 -14.75 4.23
N ASP A 151 11.83 -15.89 4.78
CA ASP A 151 11.41 -17.23 4.32
C ASP A 151 9.91 -17.48 4.57
N THR A 152 9.39 -17.03 5.70
CA THR A 152 7.96 -17.13 6.04
C THR A 152 7.11 -16.28 5.10
N ALA A 153 7.56 -15.05 4.79
CA ALA A 153 6.90 -14.19 3.82
C ALA A 153 6.86 -14.83 2.44
N VAL A 154 8.01 -15.33 1.94
CA VAL A 154 8.07 -16.01 0.63
C VAL A 154 7.16 -17.24 0.58
N LYS A 155 7.08 -18.05 1.67
CA LYS A 155 6.13 -19.18 1.75
C LYS A 155 4.69 -18.73 1.56
N ARG A 156 4.30 -17.63 2.22
CA ARG A 156 2.96 -17.06 2.10
C ARG A 156 2.69 -16.57 0.68
N LEU A 157 3.62 -15.83 0.09
CA LEU A 157 3.46 -15.32 -1.27
C LEU A 157 3.40 -16.44 -2.31
N CYS A 158 4.17 -17.52 -2.16
CA CYS A 158 4.03 -18.73 -2.98
C CYS A 158 2.64 -19.35 -2.84
N LYS A 159 2.11 -19.44 -1.62
CA LYS A 159 0.75 -19.96 -1.38
C LYS A 159 -0.31 -19.13 -2.11
N ILE A 160 -0.23 -17.79 -2.05
CA ILE A 160 -1.14 -16.89 -2.75
C ILE A 160 -1.00 -17.08 -4.27
N ALA A 161 0.21 -17.09 -4.79
CA ALA A 161 0.47 -17.27 -6.22
C ALA A 161 -0.03 -18.62 -6.75
N ASP A 162 0.22 -19.71 -6.02
CA ASP A 162 -0.25 -21.06 -6.39
C ASP A 162 -1.77 -21.17 -6.35
N PHE A 163 -2.42 -20.51 -5.39
CA PHE A 163 -3.87 -20.46 -5.35
C PHE A 163 -4.45 -19.74 -6.57
N LEU A 164 -3.92 -18.55 -6.89
CA LEU A 164 -4.39 -17.73 -8.01
C LEU A 164 -4.18 -18.40 -9.37
N ILE A 165 -3.07 -19.10 -9.58
CA ILE A 165 -2.82 -19.82 -10.84
C ILE A 165 -3.87 -20.91 -11.12
N ASN A 166 -4.48 -21.45 -10.06
CA ASN A 166 -5.50 -22.50 -10.18
C ASN A 166 -6.93 -21.97 -9.99
N ALA A 167 -7.10 -20.67 -9.82
CA ALA A 167 -8.39 -20.01 -9.62
C ALA A 167 -9.02 -19.55 -10.93
N ASP A 168 -10.26 -19.08 -10.87
CA ASP A 168 -10.93 -18.46 -12.00
C ASP A 168 -10.12 -17.25 -12.49
N CYS A 169 -9.84 -17.26 -13.78
CA CYS A 169 -9.05 -16.24 -14.45
C CYS A 169 -9.46 -16.21 -15.93
N TYR A 170 -9.70 -15.03 -16.46
CA TYR A 170 -10.27 -14.83 -17.77
C TYR A 170 -9.28 -14.06 -18.66
N HIS A 171 -8.75 -14.70 -19.68
CA HIS A 171 -7.69 -14.09 -20.51
C HIS A 171 -6.49 -13.57 -19.69
N GLY A 172 -6.18 -14.23 -18.56
CA GLY A 172 -5.10 -13.81 -17.67
C GLY A 172 -5.48 -12.66 -16.70
N ILE A 173 -6.74 -12.25 -16.68
CA ILE A 173 -7.29 -11.20 -15.83
C ILE A 173 -8.18 -11.83 -14.74
N TYR A 174 -7.99 -11.42 -13.50
CA TYR A 174 -8.73 -11.92 -12.34
C TYR A 174 -10.02 -11.13 -12.11
N PRO A 175 -11.00 -11.71 -11.40
CA PRO A 175 -12.24 -11.01 -11.06
C PRO A 175 -12.01 -9.92 -9.99
N HIS A 176 -13.01 -9.07 -9.78
CA HIS A 176 -13.04 -8.08 -8.70
C HIS A 176 -12.87 -8.75 -7.33
N PHE A 177 -13.78 -9.68 -7.03
CA PHE A 177 -13.71 -10.52 -5.84
C PHE A 177 -13.67 -12.00 -6.19
N MET A 178 -12.99 -12.75 -5.32
CA MET A 178 -12.81 -14.19 -5.48
C MET A 178 -13.11 -14.91 -4.17
N ASN A 179 -13.79 -16.04 -4.26
CA ASN A 179 -13.96 -16.89 -3.09
C ASN A 179 -12.60 -17.50 -2.70
N GLY A 180 -12.07 -17.08 -1.57
CA GLY A 180 -10.74 -17.44 -1.09
C GLY A 180 -10.59 -18.91 -0.72
N ARG A 181 -11.69 -19.67 -0.63
CA ARG A 181 -11.68 -21.12 -0.39
C ARG A 181 -11.64 -21.92 -1.68
N THR A 182 -12.44 -21.51 -2.67
CA THR A 182 -12.68 -22.30 -3.89
C THR A 182 -11.95 -21.76 -5.13
N GLY A 183 -11.50 -20.51 -5.10
CA GLY A 183 -10.94 -19.84 -6.26
C GLY A 183 -11.98 -19.43 -7.31
N LYS A 184 -13.26 -19.48 -6.98
CA LYS A 184 -14.33 -19.08 -7.89
C LYS A 184 -14.62 -17.60 -7.81
N THR A 185 -14.98 -17.01 -8.95
CA THR A 185 -15.44 -15.63 -9.05
C THR A 185 -16.64 -15.38 -8.13
N ILE A 186 -16.61 -14.29 -7.38
CA ILE A 186 -17.75 -13.71 -6.70
C ILE A 186 -18.21 -12.52 -7.54
N LYS A 187 -19.47 -12.52 -7.94
CA LYS A 187 -20.06 -11.41 -8.71
C LYS A 187 -20.00 -10.12 -7.90
N PHE A 188 -19.50 -9.05 -8.51
CA PHE A 188 -19.58 -7.71 -7.95
C PHE A 188 -20.90 -7.03 -8.33
N ASP A 189 -21.34 -7.24 -9.57
CA ASP A 189 -22.57 -6.70 -10.16
C ASP A 189 -23.19 -7.76 -11.11
N ARG A 190 -24.39 -7.50 -11.59
CA ARG A 190 -25.10 -8.37 -12.55
C ARG A 190 -24.28 -8.59 -13.83
N LEU A 191 -23.58 -7.58 -14.31
CA LEU A 191 -22.73 -7.63 -15.50
C LEU A 191 -21.24 -7.77 -15.18
N ASP A 192 -20.85 -7.67 -13.90
CA ASP A 192 -19.48 -7.83 -13.39
C ASP A 192 -19.35 -9.17 -12.66
N ASP A 193 -19.22 -10.23 -13.42
CA ASP A 193 -19.06 -11.60 -12.94
C ASP A 193 -17.87 -12.32 -13.59
N GLY A 194 -16.89 -11.58 -14.05
CA GLY A 194 -15.74 -12.10 -14.76
C GLY A 194 -14.44 -11.31 -14.49
N ALA A 195 -13.77 -10.89 -15.55
CA ALA A 195 -12.49 -10.20 -15.50
C ALA A 195 -12.63 -8.74 -15.05
N ASP A 196 -11.80 -8.30 -14.12
CA ASP A 196 -11.59 -6.90 -13.73
C ASP A 196 -10.13 -6.50 -13.95
N ILE A 197 -9.92 -5.65 -14.97
CA ILE A 197 -8.57 -5.25 -15.39
C ILE A 197 -7.90 -4.33 -14.38
N VAL A 198 -8.67 -3.55 -13.62
CA VAL A 198 -8.16 -2.58 -12.64
C VAL A 198 -7.69 -3.32 -11.38
N GLU A 199 -8.52 -4.20 -10.83
CA GLU A 199 -8.16 -5.03 -9.67
C GLU A 199 -6.94 -5.90 -9.98
N THR A 200 -6.88 -6.48 -11.20
CA THR A 200 -5.72 -7.24 -11.66
C THR A 200 -4.46 -6.37 -11.75
N SER A 201 -4.59 -5.09 -12.10
CA SER A 201 -3.45 -4.16 -12.12
C SER A 201 -2.83 -3.97 -10.74
N TYR A 202 -3.65 -3.80 -9.71
CA TYR A 202 -3.17 -3.69 -8.33
C TYR A 202 -2.53 -4.99 -7.83
N LEU A 203 -3.16 -6.14 -8.13
CA LEU A 203 -2.59 -7.44 -7.79
C LEU A 203 -1.19 -7.62 -8.38
N LEU A 204 -1.06 -7.38 -9.69
CA LEU A 204 0.21 -7.56 -10.39
C LEU A 204 1.23 -6.50 -10.00
N MET A 205 0.84 -5.26 -9.68
CA MET A 205 1.73 -4.26 -9.11
C MET A 205 2.38 -4.78 -7.82
N GLY A 206 1.59 -5.36 -6.94
CA GLY A 206 2.09 -5.97 -5.70
C GLY A 206 3.06 -7.12 -5.96
N PHE A 207 2.69 -8.04 -6.84
CA PHE A 207 3.56 -9.17 -7.20
C PHE A 207 4.85 -8.73 -7.90
N LEU A 208 4.82 -7.71 -8.75
CA LEU A 208 6.02 -7.19 -9.39
C LEU A 208 6.96 -6.54 -8.37
N CYS A 209 6.46 -5.79 -7.38
CA CYS A 209 7.26 -5.33 -6.25
C CYS A 209 7.89 -6.50 -5.49
N ALA A 210 7.13 -7.55 -5.21
CA ALA A 210 7.63 -8.75 -4.54
C ALA A 210 8.69 -9.48 -5.37
N ARG A 211 8.52 -9.56 -6.70
CA ARG A 211 9.52 -10.14 -7.61
C ARG A 211 10.87 -9.45 -7.52
N GLU A 212 10.85 -8.14 -7.47
CA GLU A 212 12.06 -7.31 -7.37
C GLU A 212 12.71 -7.36 -5.99
N TYR A 213 11.93 -7.53 -4.95
CA TYR A 213 12.44 -7.62 -3.58
C TYR A 213 12.98 -9.01 -3.25
N PHE A 214 12.22 -10.07 -3.56
CA PHE A 214 12.62 -11.48 -3.33
C PHE A 214 13.45 -12.00 -4.51
N ASN A 215 14.67 -11.48 -4.64
CA ASN A 215 15.54 -11.68 -5.80
C ASN A 215 16.76 -12.57 -5.55
N LYS A 216 16.83 -13.24 -4.38
CA LYS A 216 17.93 -14.17 -4.08
C LYS A 216 17.84 -15.43 -4.94
N ASP A 217 19.02 -16.00 -5.26
CA ASP A 217 19.10 -17.26 -5.97
C ASP A 217 18.98 -18.44 -5.00
N VAL A 218 17.79 -18.53 -4.37
CA VAL A 218 17.39 -19.66 -3.52
C VAL A 218 16.11 -20.27 -4.08
N PRO A 219 15.92 -21.61 -3.96
CA PRO A 219 14.87 -22.32 -4.70
C PRO A 219 13.47 -21.72 -4.55
N ARG A 220 13.08 -21.27 -3.35
CA ARG A 220 11.74 -20.75 -3.11
C ARG A 220 11.52 -19.35 -3.68
N GLU A 221 12.52 -18.47 -3.64
CA GLU A 221 12.41 -17.16 -4.28
C GLU A 221 12.44 -17.26 -5.81
N VAL A 222 13.26 -18.18 -6.37
CA VAL A 222 13.24 -18.50 -7.80
C VAL A 222 11.86 -19.01 -8.22
N TYR A 223 11.27 -19.91 -7.43
CA TYR A 223 9.92 -20.42 -7.67
C TYR A 223 8.88 -19.30 -7.65
N LEU A 224 8.90 -18.43 -6.63
CA LEU A 224 7.98 -17.30 -6.54
C LEU A 224 8.08 -16.40 -7.79
N ARG A 225 9.30 -16.00 -8.19
CA ARG A 225 9.51 -15.18 -9.39
C ARG A 225 8.97 -15.85 -10.65
N LYS A 226 9.14 -17.17 -10.80
CA LYS A 226 8.58 -17.93 -11.92
C LYS A 226 7.05 -17.83 -11.96
N ARG A 227 6.38 -17.99 -10.81
CA ARG A 227 4.91 -17.86 -10.71
C ARG A 227 4.43 -16.44 -11.04
N ILE A 228 5.13 -15.44 -10.54
CA ILE A 228 4.82 -14.03 -10.86
C ILE A 228 4.96 -13.76 -12.36
N ASN A 229 6.07 -14.20 -12.96
CA ASN A 229 6.29 -14.01 -14.40
C ASN A 229 5.24 -14.77 -15.25
N GLN A 230 4.75 -15.92 -14.79
CA GLN A 230 3.65 -16.65 -15.44
C GLN A 230 2.36 -15.81 -15.45
N MET A 231 1.96 -15.26 -14.30
CA MET A 231 0.76 -14.41 -14.18
C MET A 231 0.90 -13.12 -14.99
N TRP A 232 2.06 -12.43 -14.87
CA TRP A 232 2.35 -11.22 -15.62
C TRP A 232 2.30 -11.43 -17.13
N GLY A 233 2.91 -12.50 -17.62
CA GLY A 233 2.96 -12.83 -19.06
C GLY A 233 1.62 -13.29 -19.63
N ALA A 234 0.70 -13.79 -18.78
CA ALA A 234 -0.61 -14.28 -19.20
C ALA A 234 -1.67 -13.18 -19.30
N ALA A 235 -1.48 -12.05 -18.60
CA ALA A 235 -2.45 -10.96 -18.55
C ALA A 235 -2.65 -10.31 -19.92
N ASN A 236 -3.82 -10.54 -20.53
CA ASN A 236 -4.14 -10.07 -21.87
C ASN A 236 -4.85 -8.69 -21.82
N TRP A 237 -4.07 -7.65 -21.65
CA TRP A 237 -4.56 -6.27 -21.59
C TRP A 237 -5.24 -5.84 -22.90
N ASN A 238 -4.69 -6.28 -24.04
CA ASN A 238 -5.24 -5.91 -25.35
C ASN A 238 -6.64 -6.49 -25.58
N TRP A 239 -6.99 -7.61 -24.94
CA TRP A 239 -8.35 -8.18 -24.97
C TRP A 239 -9.38 -7.14 -24.50
N HIS A 240 -9.07 -6.41 -23.44
CA HIS A 240 -9.95 -5.40 -22.85
C HIS A 240 -10.11 -4.12 -23.71
N THR A 241 -9.43 -4.03 -24.86
CA THR A 241 -9.74 -2.96 -25.83
C THR A 241 -11.01 -3.25 -26.63
N ASN A 242 -11.42 -4.51 -26.73
CA ASN A 242 -12.48 -4.97 -27.62
C ASN A 242 -12.33 -4.37 -29.03
N ASN A 243 -11.08 -4.31 -29.55
CA ASN A 243 -10.68 -3.71 -30.82
C ASN A 243 -11.03 -2.20 -30.93
N GLN A 244 -11.09 -1.48 -29.81
CA GLN A 244 -11.36 -0.04 -29.76
C GLN A 244 -10.13 0.72 -29.20
N ASN A 245 -10.13 2.06 -29.38
CA ASN A 245 -9.11 2.92 -28.77
C ASN A 245 -9.47 3.29 -27.31
N LYS A 246 -9.85 2.29 -26.50
CA LYS A 246 -10.13 2.44 -25.09
C LYS A 246 -9.89 1.10 -24.36
N LEU A 247 -9.65 1.12 -23.06
CA LEU A 247 -9.73 -0.06 -22.21
C LEU A 247 -11.13 -0.12 -21.58
N LEU A 248 -11.74 -1.29 -21.62
CA LEU A 248 -12.96 -1.60 -20.91
C LEU A 248 -12.62 -2.26 -19.57
N TRP A 249 -13.26 -1.84 -18.49
CA TRP A 249 -12.96 -2.25 -17.13
C TRP A 249 -13.24 -3.74 -16.92
N HIS A 250 -14.42 -4.19 -17.39
CA HIS A 250 -14.94 -5.52 -17.13
C HIS A 250 -15.12 -6.34 -18.41
N TRP A 251 -14.92 -7.64 -18.30
CA TRP A 251 -15.37 -8.63 -19.25
C TRP A 251 -16.04 -9.78 -18.52
N SER A 252 -17.18 -10.23 -19.00
CA SER A 252 -17.98 -11.29 -18.40
C SER A 252 -18.01 -12.53 -19.28
N PRO A 253 -17.84 -13.75 -18.72
CA PRO A 253 -18.01 -14.98 -19.48
C PRO A 253 -19.48 -15.23 -19.89
N ASN A 254 -20.42 -14.50 -19.29
CA ASN A 254 -21.85 -14.63 -19.54
C ASN A 254 -22.45 -13.47 -20.35
N ASN A 255 -21.81 -12.29 -20.31
CA ASN A 255 -22.32 -11.05 -20.89
C ASN A 255 -21.25 -10.33 -21.74
N ASP A 256 -20.12 -10.96 -22.07
CA ASP A 256 -19.01 -10.36 -22.82
C ASP A 256 -18.65 -8.95 -22.32
N PHE A 257 -18.69 -7.93 -23.18
CA PHE A 257 -18.44 -6.53 -22.89
C PHE A 257 -19.74 -5.70 -22.77
N ASP A 258 -20.88 -6.30 -22.45
CA ASP A 258 -22.18 -5.60 -22.41
C ASP A 258 -22.22 -4.43 -21.42
N MET A 259 -21.44 -4.50 -20.32
CA MET A 259 -21.30 -3.38 -19.41
C MET A 259 -20.69 -2.15 -20.08
N ASN A 260 -19.84 -2.36 -21.10
CA ASN A 260 -19.18 -1.33 -21.92
C ASN A 260 -18.65 -0.14 -21.12
N PHE A 261 -18.08 -0.39 -19.93
CA PHE A 261 -17.60 0.62 -19.00
C PHE A 261 -16.13 0.95 -19.26
N PRO A 262 -15.80 2.12 -19.84
CA PRO A 262 -14.43 2.48 -20.15
C PRO A 262 -13.65 2.89 -18.90
N VAL A 263 -12.37 2.53 -18.87
CA VAL A 263 -11.38 3.06 -17.91
C VAL A 263 -10.92 4.42 -18.44
N TRP A 264 -11.45 5.51 -17.88
CA TRP A 264 -11.18 6.85 -18.35
C TRP A 264 -11.32 7.94 -17.26
N GLY A 265 -10.85 9.14 -17.55
CA GLY A 265 -10.80 10.24 -16.59
C GLY A 265 -9.66 10.13 -15.59
N TRP A 266 -9.40 11.21 -14.86
CA TRP A 266 -8.44 11.16 -13.77
C TRP A 266 -9.05 10.44 -12.57
N ASN A 267 -8.52 9.27 -12.25
CA ASN A 267 -8.89 8.47 -11.09
C ASN A 267 -7.76 7.49 -10.74
N GLU A 268 -8.03 6.50 -9.92
CA GLU A 268 -7.09 5.49 -9.43
C GLU A 268 -6.52 4.56 -10.49
N CYS A 269 -7.11 4.54 -11.69
CA CYS A 269 -6.85 3.51 -12.70
C CYS A 269 -5.65 3.80 -13.63
N LEU A 270 -4.88 4.87 -13.43
CA LEU A 270 -3.71 5.17 -14.27
C LEU A 270 -2.75 3.98 -14.35
N ILE A 271 -2.58 3.24 -13.26
CA ILE A 271 -1.72 2.04 -13.21
C ILE A 271 -2.14 1.01 -14.27
N THR A 272 -3.42 0.88 -14.58
CA THR A 272 -3.94 -0.07 -15.57
C THR A 272 -3.38 0.22 -16.96
N TYR A 273 -3.37 1.48 -17.38
CA TYR A 273 -2.76 1.88 -18.64
C TYR A 273 -1.25 1.68 -18.66
N ILE A 274 -0.57 1.98 -17.55
CA ILE A 274 0.88 1.77 -17.42
C ILE A 274 1.19 0.28 -17.54
N MET A 275 0.48 -0.60 -16.82
CA MET A 275 0.65 -2.05 -16.88
C MET A 275 0.35 -2.59 -18.29
N ALA A 276 -0.75 -2.14 -18.88
CA ALA A 276 -1.14 -2.54 -20.23
C ALA A 276 -0.10 -2.11 -21.28
N ALA A 277 0.46 -0.90 -21.18
CA ALA A 277 1.51 -0.44 -22.09
C ALA A 277 2.85 -1.16 -21.87
N SER A 278 3.10 -1.67 -20.66
CA SER A 278 4.33 -2.36 -20.24
C SER A 278 4.37 -3.83 -20.62
N SER A 279 3.22 -4.43 -20.92
CA SER A 279 3.16 -5.85 -21.27
C SER A 279 3.88 -6.13 -22.60
N LEU A 280 4.78 -7.13 -22.57
CA LEU A 280 5.54 -7.55 -23.74
C LEU A 280 4.71 -8.42 -24.71
N ASN A 281 3.77 -9.22 -24.17
CA ASN A 281 3.02 -10.20 -24.93
C ASN A 281 1.65 -9.68 -25.41
N HIS A 282 0.98 -8.89 -24.57
CA HIS A 282 -0.41 -8.50 -24.75
C HIS A 282 -0.63 -7.00 -24.47
N GLY A 283 0.36 -6.20 -24.87
CA GLY A 283 0.36 -4.76 -24.62
C GLY A 283 -0.56 -3.97 -25.55
N ILE A 284 -0.98 -2.81 -25.07
CA ILE A 284 -1.79 -1.84 -25.85
C ILE A 284 -0.94 -0.83 -26.62
N ALA A 285 -1.48 -0.29 -27.70
CA ALA A 285 -0.89 0.86 -28.38
C ALA A 285 -1.11 2.17 -27.58
N LYS A 286 -0.23 3.16 -27.77
CA LYS A 286 -0.40 4.50 -27.17
C LYS A 286 -1.76 5.15 -27.54
N ALA A 287 -2.26 4.88 -28.74
CA ALA A 287 -3.56 5.39 -29.19
C ALA A 287 -4.74 5.01 -28.28
N VAL A 288 -4.65 3.85 -27.59
CA VAL A 288 -5.68 3.43 -26.62
C VAL A 288 -5.64 4.33 -25.37
N TYR A 289 -4.45 4.69 -24.90
CA TYR A 289 -4.26 5.63 -23.79
C TYR A 289 -4.71 7.06 -24.18
N ASP A 290 -4.26 7.53 -25.35
CA ASP A 290 -4.60 8.88 -25.84
C ASP A 290 -6.10 9.03 -26.10
N GLY A 291 -6.73 8.00 -26.68
CA GLY A 291 -8.16 8.04 -27.07
C GLY A 291 -9.14 7.94 -25.90
N SER A 292 -8.77 7.22 -24.86
CA SER A 292 -9.64 6.97 -23.70
C SER A 292 -9.23 7.80 -22.48
N TRP A 293 -8.02 7.58 -21.95
CA TRP A 293 -7.59 8.24 -20.72
C TRP A 293 -7.41 9.75 -20.91
N VAL A 294 -6.51 10.15 -21.80
CA VAL A 294 -6.20 11.57 -22.06
C VAL A 294 -7.36 12.28 -22.77
N GLY A 295 -8.04 11.56 -23.67
CA GLY A 295 -9.19 12.07 -24.44
C GLY A 295 -10.51 12.10 -23.65
N SER A 296 -10.51 11.66 -22.38
CA SER A 296 -11.74 11.63 -21.58
C SER A 296 -12.23 13.04 -21.23
N PRO A 297 -13.56 13.22 -21.13
CA PRO A 297 -14.13 14.50 -20.70
C PRO A 297 -13.61 14.90 -19.31
N GLY A 298 -13.17 16.15 -19.18
CA GLY A 298 -12.71 16.72 -17.92
C GLY A 298 -11.30 16.30 -17.49
N PHE A 299 -10.56 15.48 -18.26
CA PHE A 299 -9.18 15.08 -17.91
C PHE A 299 -8.27 16.29 -17.67
N LYS A 300 -8.29 17.27 -18.57
CA LYS A 300 -7.63 18.57 -18.36
C LYS A 300 -8.55 19.46 -17.55
N ASN A 301 -8.30 19.58 -16.26
CA ASN A 301 -9.11 20.41 -15.37
C ASN A 301 -8.60 21.86 -15.35
N GLY A 302 -7.46 22.10 -14.71
CA GLY A 302 -6.85 23.43 -14.54
C GLY A 302 -7.62 24.36 -13.62
N ARG A 303 -8.72 23.93 -12.99
CA ARG A 303 -9.51 24.73 -12.03
C ARG A 303 -8.72 24.94 -10.72
N GLU A 304 -9.04 26.03 -10.05
CA GLU A 304 -8.45 26.37 -8.76
C GLU A 304 -9.51 26.32 -7.66
N TYR A 305 -9.15 25.70 -6.53
CA TYR A 305 -9.99 25.59 -5.34
C TYR A 305 -9.15 25.92 -4.12
N TYR A 306 -9.61 26.81 -3.26
CA TYR A 306 -8.89 27.21 -2.05
C TYR A 306 -7.45 27.71 -2.28
N GLY A 307 -7.15 28.24 -3.48
CA GLY A 307 -5.83 28.67 -3.87
C GLY A 307 -4.91 27.55 -4.38
N TYR A 308 -5.44 26.34 -4.59
CA TYR A 308 -4.73 25.19 -5.15
C TYR A 308 -5.29 24.83 -6.53
N ARG A 309 -4.40 24.75 -7.52
CA ARG A 309 -4.77 24.36 -8.88
C ARG A 309 -4.80 22.84 -9.00
N LEU A 310 -5.85 22.29 -9.62
CA LEU A 310 -5.95 20.90 -10.05
C LEU A 310 -5.64 20.76 -11.53
N PRO A 311 -4.47 20.25 -11.93
CA PRO A 311 -4.14 20.00 -13.34
C PRO A 311 -5.10 19.03 -14.00
N LEU A 312 -5.44 17.94 -13.31
CA LEU A 312 -6.23 16.82 -13.81
C LEU A 312 -7.61 16.75 -13.14
N GLY A 313 -8.57 16.15 -13.83
CA GLY A 313 -9.91 15.96 -13.32
C GLY A 313 -10.64 14.75 -13.91
N ASN A 314 -11.72 14.36 -13.26
CA ASN A 314 -12.61 13.29 -13.68
C ASN A 314 -13.99 13.89 -13.98
N TYR A 315 -14.32 13.98 -15.26
CA TYR A 315 -15.56 14.64 -15.70
C TYR A 315 -15.74 16.03 -15.09
N ASP A 316 -16.95 16.30 -14.60
CA ASP A 316 -17.31 17.54 -13.93
C ASP A 316 -17.17 17.48 -12.41
N LYS A 317 -16.48 16.45 -11.86
CA LYS A 317 -16.27 16.37 -10.41
C LYS A 317 -15.58 17.61 -9.89
N ASP A 318 -16.26 18.26 -8.96
CA ASP A 318 -15.76 19.46 -8.30
C ASP A 318 -14.70 19.05 -7.25
N LYS A 319 -13.68 19.89 -7.03
CA LYS A 319 -12.67 19.66 -5.98
C LYS A 319 -11.94 18.30 -6.03
N GLY A 320 -11.92 17.62 -7.17
CA GLY A 320 -11.08 16.44 -7.45
C GLY A 320 -11.70 15.08 -7.14
N GLY A 321 -12.76 15.01 -6.34
CA GLY A 321 -13.37 13.75 -5.93
C GLY A 321 -12.73 13.11 -4.67
N PRO A 322 -12.80 11.77 -4.50
CA PRO A 322 -12.24 11.05 -3.37
C PRO A 322 -10.71 10.92 -3.45
N LEU A 323 -10.02 10.91 -2.29
CA LEU A 323 -8.55 10.93 -2.25
C LEU A 323 -7.87 9.63 -2.69
N PHE A 324 -8.56 8.50 -2.75
CA PHE A 324 -7.93 7.27 -3.22
C PHE A 324 -7.46 7.38 -4.69
N PHE A 325 -7.99 8.32 -5.47
CA PHE A 325 -7.51 8.65 -6.82
C PHE A 325 -6.01 8.98 -6.84
N GLU A 326 -5.50 9.58 -5.77
CA GLU A 326 -4.11 9.99 -5.65
C GLU A 326 -3.24 8.96 -4.89
N GLN A 327 -3.82 7.83 -4.50
CA GLN A 327 -3.13 6.88 -3.63
C GLN A 327 -2.87 5.53 -4.30
N TYR A 328 -3.87 4.91 -4.94
CA TYR A 328 -3.76 3.52 -5.37
C TYR A 328 -2.69 3.30 -6.45
N THR A 329 -2.70 4.09 -7.52
CA THR A 329 -1.64 4.03 -8.55
C THR A 329 -0.26 4.30 -7.94
N PHE A 330 -0.17 5.26 -7.02
CA PHE A 330 1.09 5.75 -6.47
C PHE A 330 1.62 4.91 -5.31
N GLN A 331 1.04 3.77 -5.03
CA GLN A 331 1.68 2.78 -4.17
C GLN A 331 2.94 2.18 -4.82
N GLY A 332 2.92 1.97 -6.14
CA GLY A 332 4.06 1.47 -6.91
C GLY A 332 4.76 2.51 -7.79
N ILE A 333 3.99 3.40 -8.40
CA ILE A 333 4.52 4.50 -9.23
C ILE A 333 4.98 5.65 -8.35
N ASP A 334 6.22 6.09 -8.51
CA ASP A 334 6.73 7.28 -7.82
C ASP A 334 6.24 8.55 -8.54
N PRO A 335 5.41 9.40 -7.89
CA PRO A 335 4.93 10.63 -8.49
C PRO A 335 6.01 11.73 -8.54
N ASN A 336 7.13 11.60 -7.80
CA ASN A 336 8.15 12.64 -7.73
C ASN A 336 8.84 12.84 -9.08
N GLY A 337 8.61 13.99 -9.71
CA GLY A 337 9.13 14.32 -11.02
C GLY A 337 8.53 13.50 -12.17
N LEU A 338 7.41 12.80 -11.91
CA LEU A 338 6.63 12.13 -12.96
C LEU A 338 5.78 13.17 -13.69
N LYS A 339 5.97 13.28 -14.99
CA LYS A 339 5.20 14.16 -15.87
C LYS A 339 4.74 13.42 -17.12
N ASP A 340 3.57 13.79 -17.65
CA ASP A 340 3.08 13.30 -18.94
C ASP A 340 3.48 14.20 -20.11
N SER A 341 3.10 13.83 -21.31
CA SER A 341 3.36 14.61 -22.53
C SER A 341 2.65 15.96 -22.60
N LEU A 342 1.75 16.26 -21.67
CA LEU A 342 1.03 17.51 -21.52
C LEU A 342 1.64 18.39 -20.41
N ASP A 343 2.78 17.98 -19.86
CA ASP A 343 3.51 18.62 -18.75
C ASP A 343 2.71 18.67 -17.43
N ASN A 344 1.73 17.77 -17.24
CA ASN A 344 1.08 17.62 -15.94
C ASN A 344 2.06 16.98 -14.96
N ASP A 345 2.25 17.61 -13.80
CA ASP A 345 3.06 17.10 -12.69
C ASP A 345 2.17 16.31 -11.72
N TYR A 346 2.46 15.02 -11.60
CA TYR A 346 1.63 14.09 -10.82
C TYR A 346 1.83 14.22 -9.30
N PHE A 347 2.98 14.71 -8.87
CA PHE A 347 3.19 15.05 -7.46
C PHE A 347 2.41 16.30 -7.07
N GLU A 348 2.43 17.32 -7.92
CA GLU A 348 1.64 18.54 -7.73
C GLU A 348 0.14 18.22 -7.70
N GLN A 349 -0.33 17.37 -8.62
CA GLN A 349 -1.72 16.91 -8.64
C GLN A 349 -2.12 16.29 -7.30
N GLY A 350 -1.39 15.28 -6.82
CA GLY A 350 -1.70 14.58 -5.57
C GLY A 350 -1.64 15.50 -4.34
N LYS A 351 -0.63 16.39 -4.29
CA LYS A 351 -0.48 17.38 -3.22
C LYS A 351 -1.65 18.36 -3.20
N ASN A 352 -1.98 18.95 -4.35
CA ASN A 352 -3.02 19.96 -4.42
C ASN A 352 -4.41 19.36 -4.14
N HIS A 353 -4.71 18.17 -4.66
CA HIS A 353 -5.96 17.49 -4.36
C HIS A 353 -6.09 17.18 -2.87
N THR A 354 -5.03 16.70 -2.22
CA THR A 354 -5.01 16.48 -0.77
C THR A 354 -5.28 17.76 0.01
N LEU A 355 -4.63 18.87 -0.34
CA LEU A 355 -4.84 20.17 0.32
C LEU A 355 -6.25 20.73 0.09
N ILE A 356 -6.84 20.52 -1.08
CA ILE A 356 -8.24 20.89 -1.39
C ILE A 356 -9.20 20.08 -0.52
N ASN A 357 -9.02 18.78 -0.40
CA ASN A 357 -9.86 17.92 0.44
C ASN A 357 -9.81 18.36 1.92
N ARG A 358 -8.59 18.65 2.42
CA ARG A 358 -8.40 19.21 3.76
C ARG A 358 -9.04 20.58 3.93
N ALA A 359 -8.87 21.51 2.98
CA ALA A 359 -9.45 22.83 3.02
C ALA A 359 -10.98 22.79 3.04
N TYR A 360 -11.58 21.88 2.28
CA TYR A 360 -13.02 21.62 2.34
C TYR A 360 -13.49 21.21 3.74
N CYS A 361 -12.76 20.31 4.39
CA CYS A 361 -13.09 19.90 5.77
C CYS A 361 -12.92 21.05 6.77
N ILE A 362 -11.96 21.97 6.57
CA ILE A 362 -11.77 23.16 7.40
C ILE A 362 -12.92 24.16 7.16
N GLU A 363 -13.27 24.43 5.90
CA GLU A 363 -14.42 25.28 5.56
C GLU A 363 -15.72 24.71 6.12
N ASN A 364 -15.87 23.38 6.04
CA ASN A 364 -16.98 22.63 6.59
C ASN A 364 -18.36 23.21 6.22
N PRO A 365 -18.70 23.33 4.94
CA PRO A 365 -19.91 24.03 4.52
C PRO A 365 -21.21 23.37 5.00
N LYS A 366 -21.13 22.05 5.30
CA LYS A 366 -22.26 21.27 5.87
C LYS A 366 -22.30 21.28 7.38
N LYS A 367 -21.34 21.95 8.05
CA LYS A 367 -21.26 22.11 9.51
C LYS A 367 -21.21 20.80 10.29
N TYR A 368 -20.51 19.80 9.77
CA TYR A 368 -20.32 18.53 10.47
C TYR A 368 -19.40 18.72 11.70
N LYS A 369 -19.87 18.30 12.86
CA LYS A 369 -19.09 18.31 14.09
C LYS A 369 -17.85 17.41 13.93
N GLY A 370 -16.69 17.93 14.32
CA GLY A 370 -15.42 17.20 14.31
C GLY A 370 -14.51 17.55 13.13
N TYR A 371 -15.04 18.05 12.02
CA TYR A 371 -14.21 18.49 10.91
C TYR A 371 -13.32 19.68 11.31
N SER A 372 -12.03 19.60 10.98
CA SER A 372 -11.05 20.64 11.33
C SER A 372 -9.76 20.48 10.51
N ASP A 373 -8.78 21.32 10.80
CA ASP A 373 -7.41 21.23 10.24
C ASP A 373 -6.67 19.94 10.62
N LYS A 374 -7.13 19.21 11.64
CA LYS A 374 -6.57 17.95 12.15
C LYS A 374 -7.50 16.73 11.98
N CYS A 375 -8.75 16.97 11.62
CA CYS A 375 -9.76 15.94 11.43
C CYS A 375 -10.38 16.11 10.05
N TRP A 376 -9.77 15.48 9.06
CA TRP A 376 -10.10 15.56 7.64
C TRP A 376 -9.75 14.26 6.92
N GLY A 377 -10.28 14.09 5.72
CA GLY A 377 -9.98 12.98 4.85
C GLY A 377 -11.23 12.31 4.31
N LEU A 378 -11.61 12.71 3.09
CA LEU A 378 -12.75 12.17 2.36
C LEU A 378 -12.25 11.24 1.26
N THR A 379 -12.60 9.97 1.38
CA THR A 379 -12.33 8.94 0.37
C THR A 379 -13.40 7.85 0.44
N ALA A 380 -13.33 6.84 -0.42
CA ALA A 380 -14.24 5.70 -0.34
C ALA A 380 -14.05 4.95 0.99
N GLY A 381 -15.13 4.43 1.54
CA GLY A 381 -15.14 3.66 2.78
C GLY A 381 -16.54 3.52 3.36
N ASP A 382 -16.63 2.80 4.47
CA ASP A 382 -17.88 2.59 5.18
C ASP A 382 -18.41 3.87 5.83
N SER A 383 -19.72 3.97 5.85
CA SER A 383 -20.46 5.00 6.56
C SER A 383 -21.65 4.38 7.30
N TYR A 384 -22.32 5.21 8.10
CA TYR A 384 -23.60 4.82 8.72
C TYR A 384 -24.73 4.54 7.71
N LYS A 385 -24.48 4.79 6.41
CA LYS A 385 -25.37 4.49 5.29
C LYS A 385 -24.88 3.36 4.39
N GLY A 386 -23.82 2.66 4.79
CA GLY A 386 -23.14 1.68 3.94
C GLY A 386 -21.85 2.24 3.33
N TYR A 387 -21.30 1.52 2.36
CA TYR A 387 -20.09 1.94 1.65
C TYR A 387 -20.39 3.12 0.72
N VAL A 388 -19.57 4.17 0.77
CA VAL A 388 -19.74 5.39 -0.02
C VAL A 388 -18.37 5.90 -0.48
N ALA A 389 -18.28 6.33 -1.73
CA ALA A 389 -17.13 7.11 -2.22
C ALA A 389 -17.27 8.57 -1.76
N HIS A 390 -16.80 8.87 -0.54
CA HIS A 390 -16.87 10.22 0.01
C HIS A 390 -15.92 11.18 -0.70
N SER A 391 -16.43 12.36 -0.95
CA SER A 391 -15.69 13.48 -1.56
C SER A 391 -16.34 14.79 -1.12
N PRO A 392 -15.78 15.96 -1.42
CA PRO A 392 -16.44 17.24 -1.17
C PRO A 392 -17.87 17.33 -1.73
N GLU A 393 -18.14 16.69 -2.87
CA GLU A 393 -19.47 16.64 -3.47
C GLU A 393 -20.39 15.60 -2.84
N ASN A 394 -19.81 14.50 -2.34
CA ASN A 394 -20.54 13.36 -1.79
C ASN A 394 -20.17 13.13 -0.32
N ASP A 395 -20.35 14.17 0.50
CA ASP A 395 -19.97 14.20 1.91
C ASP A 395 -21.16 13.94 2.83
N PHE A 396 -21.02 12.91 3.68
CA PHE A 396 -21.99 12.50 4.70
C PHE A 396 -21.50 12.73 6.13
N GLY A 397 -20.45 13.54 6.33
CA GLY A 397 -19.89 13.82 7.64
C GLY A 397 -19.09 12.65 8.22
N VAL A 398 -18.49 11.83 7.35
CA VAL A 398 -17.65 10.70 7.71
C VAL A 398 -16.23 10.95 7.24
N ILE A 399 -15.27 10.67 8.10
CA ILE A 399 -13.82 10.73 7.82
C ILE A 399 -13.30 9.31 7.71
N GLN A 400 -12.53 9.03 6.66
CA GLN A 400 -11.75 7.81 6.52
C GLN A 400 -10.29 8.11 6.90
N PRO A 401 -9.74 7.49 7.96
CA PRO A 401 -8.36 7.72 8.39
C PRO A 401 -7.33 7.52 7.27
N THR A 402 -7.55 6.54 6.41
CA THR A 402 -6.68 6.23 5.26
C THR A 402 -6.46 7.45 4.38
N ALA A 403 -7.48 8.28 4.14
CA ALA A 403 -7.40 9.43 3.26
C ALA A 403 -6.30 10.42 3.67
N ALA A 404 -6.25 10.76 4.96
CA ALA A 404 -5.24 11.67 5.49
C ALA A 404 -3.88 10.99 5.66
N ILE A 405 -3.86 9.75 6.17
CA ILE A 405 -2.62 9.02 6.50
C ILE A 405 -1.87 8.61 5.24
N SER A 406 -2.58 8.08 4.24
CA SER A 406 -1.98 7.64 2.99
C SER A 406 -1.54 8.80 2.09
N SER A 407 -1.94 10.03 2.41
CA SER A 407 -1.45 11.26 1.78
C SER A 407 -0.13 11.78 2.37
N MET A 408 0.48 11.05 3.30
CA MET A 408 1.75 11.44 3.95
C MET A 408 2.86 11.86 2.97
N PRO A 409 3.07 11.21 1.82
CA PRO A 409 4.10 11.64 0.87
C PRO A 409 3.84 13.03 0.28
N TYR A 410 2.57 13.42 0.12
CA TYR A 410 2.16 14.68 -0.50
C TYR A 410 2.10 15.85 0.47
N THR A 411 1.64 15.58 1.69
CA THR A 411 1.35 16.60 2.72
C THR A 411 1.83 16.13 4.09
N PRO A 412 3.16 15.92 4.28
CA PRO A 412 3.68 15.26 5.49
C PRO A 412 3.33 15.97 6.79
N LYS A 413 3.27 17.30 6.80
CA LYS A 413 2.90 18.06 7.98
C LYS A 413 1.43 17.86 8.35
N GLU A 414 0.55 18.08 7.41
CA GLU A 414 -0.91 18.03 7.59
C GLU A 414 -1.37 16.60 7.88
N SER A 415 -0.80 15.62 7.19
CA SER A 415 -1.06 14.20 7.39
C SER A 415 -0.55 13.72 8.75
N MET A 416 0.61 14.18 9.21
CA MET A 416 1.13 13.84 10.55
C MET A 416 0.30 14.46 11.67
N GLU A 417 -0.18 15.70 11.50
CA GLU A 417 -1.11 16.33 12.45
C GLU A 417 -2.42 15.56 12.56
N ALA A 418 -2.97 15.09 11.44
CA ALA A 418 -4.17 14.24 11.42
C ALA A 418 -3.90 12.89 12.08
N LEU A 419 -2.79 12.21 11.73
CA LEU A 419 -2.39 10.93 12.31
C LEU A 419 -2.30 11.00 13.83
N ARG A 420 -1.64 12.04 14.38
CA ARG A 420 -1.55 12.28 15.82
C ARG A 420 -2.91 12.50 16.46
N TYR A 421 -3.78 13.28 15.80
CA TYR A 421 -5.12 13.53 16.29
C TYR A 421 -5.96 12.25 16.32
N PHE A 422 -5.94 11.46 15.28
CA PHE A 422 -6.64 10.18 15.20
C PHE A 422 -6.14 9.21 16.27
N TYR A 423 -4.83 9.10 16.45
CA TYR A 423 -4.24 8.15 17.38
C TYR A 423 -4.43 8.58 18.85
N TYR A 424 -4.11 9.82 19.20
CA TYR A 424 -4.11 10.27 20.61
C TYR A 424 -5.43 10.79 21.11
N ASN A 425 -6.25 11.39 20.24
CA ASN A 425 -7.52 12.02 20.65
C ASN A 425 -8.75 11.15 20.37
N LEU A 426 -8.71 10.30 19.37
CA LEU A 426 -9.81 9.42 18.97
C LEU A 426 -9.49 7.94 19.11
N GLY A 427 -8.26 7.58 19.48
CA GLY A 427 -7.80 6.19 19.48
C GLY A 427 -8.61 5.26 20.38
N ASP A 428 -9.23 5.75 21.46
CA ASP A 428 -10.16 5.00 22.28
C ASP A 428 -11.42 4.50 21.52
N LYS A 429 -11.72 5.11 20.37
CA LYS A 429 -12.89 4.81 19.54
C LYS A 429 -12.57 4.17 18.20
N ILE A 430 -11.42 4.53 17.61
CA ILE A 430 -11.09 4.16 16.22
C ILE A 430 -9.82 3.31 16.07
N TRP A 431 -9.07 3.05 17.16
CA TRP A 431 -7.89 2.18 17.13
C TRP A 431 -8.23 0.75 17.52
N SER A 432 -7.85 -0.19 16.71
CA SER A 432 -8.22 -1.60 16.86
C SER A 432 -7.03 -2.56 16.72
N LYS A 433 -7.31 -3.86 16.73
CA LYS A 433 -6.32 -4.91 16.47
C LYS A 433 -5.68 -4.86 15.08
N TYR A 434 -6.25 -4.13 14.12
CA TYR A 434 -5.77 -3.99 12.74
C TYR A 434 -5.41 -2.54 12.38
N GLY A 435 -5.24 -1.68 13.35
CA GLY A 435 -5.00 -0.26 13.14
C GLY A 435 -6.26 0.57 13.28
N PHE A 436 -6.39 1.60 12.50
CA PHE A 436 -7.59 2.43 12.48
C PHE A 436 -8.75 1.67 11.83
N VAL A 437 -9.95 1.90 12.35
CA VAL A 437 -11.17 1.44 11.69
C VAL A 437 -11.40 2.23 10.40
N ASP A 438 -12.16 1.66 9.48
CA ASP A 438 -12.35 2.16 8.14
C ASP A 438 -12.87 3.62 8.09
N GLY A 439 -13.87 3.96 8.89
CA GLY A 439 -14.44 5.30 8.93
C GLY A 439 -15.05 5.69 10.26
N PHE A 440 -15.24 6.98 10.46
CA PHE A 440 -15.92 7.48 11.65
C PHE A 440 -16.63 8.83 11.40
N SER A 441 -17.66 9.10 12.20
CA SER A 441 -18.36 10.39 12.25
C SER A 441 -18.57 10.86 13.68
N ILE A 442 -17.91 11.94 14.08
CA ILE A 442 -18.14 12.59 15.37
C ILE A 442 -19.52 13.24 15.39
N HIS A 443 -20.00 13.72 14.24
CA HIS A 443 -21.31 14.36 14.12
C HIS A 443 -22.46 13.38 14.42
N HIS A 444 -22.37 12.19 13.82
CA HIS A 444 -23.38 11.12 13.97
C HIS A 444 -23.08 10.17 15.13
N ASN A 445 -21.98 10.38 15.88
CA ASN A 445 -21.49 9.47 16.92
C ASN A 445 -21.37 8.01 16.41
N TRP A 446 -20.90 7.85 15.17
CA TRP A 446 -20.75 6.58 14.50
C TRP A 446 -19.27 6.26 14.29
N TYR A 447 -18.88 5.02 14.52
CA TYR A 447 -17.52 4.52 14.38
C TYR A 447 -17.59 3.13 13.75
N ALA A 448 -16.97 2.95 12.58
CA ALA A 448 -16.91 1.67 11.91
C ALA A 448 -16.28 0.59 12.81
N LYS A 449 -16.69 -0.66 12.58
CA LYS A 449 -16.03 -1.82 13.18
C LYS A 449 -15.32 -2.65 12.12
N SER A 450 -15.38 -2.21 10.89
CA SER A 450 -14.77 -2.81 9.72
C SER A 450 -13.38 -2.24 9.42
N HIS A 451 -12.64 -3.01 8.65
CA HIS A 451 -11.36 -2.66 8.01
C HIS A 451 -11.46 -3.19 6.60
N LEU A 452 -11.17 -2.38 5.62
CA LEU A 452 -11.23 -2.74 4.21
C LEU A 452 -9.83 -2.91 3.64
N ALA A 453 -9.60 -3.94 2.84
CA ALA A 453 -8.27 -4.20 2.26
C ALA A 453 -7.75 -3.01 1.45
N ILE A 454 -8.66 -2.34 0.72
CA ILE A 454 -8.33 -1.20 -0.14
C ILE A 454 -7.92 0.05 0.65
N ASP A 455 -8.31 0.16 1.92
CA ASP A 455 -7.99 1.29 2.81
C ASP A 455 -6.78 1.00 3.71
N GLU A 456 -6.64 -0.24 4.16
CA GLU A 456 -5.51 -0.63 5.01
C GLU A 456 -4.18 -0.70 4.22
N GLY A 457 -4.24 -1.10 2.95
CA GLY A 457 -3.04 -1.21 2.11
C GLY A 457 -2.32 0.12 1.91
N PRO A 458 -3.00 1.18 1.45
CA PRO A 458 -2.40 2.49 1.28
C PRO A 458 -1.78 3.06 2.56
N ILE A 459 -2.35 2.80 3.74
CA ILE A 459 -1.75 3.23 5.01
C ILE A 459 -0.33 2.67 5.15
N VAL A 460 -0.14 1.35 4.97
CA VAL A 460 1.18 0.74 5.11
C VAL A 460 2.13 1.19 4.01
N VAL A 461 1.67 1.11 2.76
CA VAL A 461 2.53 1.30 1.59
C VAL A 461 2.95 2.76 1.41
N MET A 462 2.02 3.72 1.60
CA MET A 462 2.33 5.14 1.42
C MET A 462 3.15 5.71 2.59
N LEU A 463 2.95 5.24 3.82
CA LEU A 463 3.83 5.59 4.94
C LEU A 463 5.26 5.09 4.68
N GLU A 464 5.44 3.84 4.23
CA GLU A 464 6.75 3.32 3.87
C GLU A 464 7.39 4.08 2.70
N ASN A 465 6.61 4.41 1.68
CA ASN A 465 7.08 5.22 0.57
C ASN A 465 7.54 6.63 1.01
N TYR A 466 6.80 7.27 1.92
CA TYR A 466 7.24 8.53 2.52
C TYR A 466 8.56 8.37 3.29
N ARG A 467 8.69 7.30 4.08
CA ARG A 467 9.87 7.07 4.94
C ARG A 467 11.12 6.68 4.14
N THR A 468 10.98 5.87 3.10
CA THR A 468 12.14 5.26 2.41
C THR A 468 12.05 5.22 0.89
N GLY A 469 10.86 5.35 0.32
CA GLY A 469 10.62 5.15 -1.12
C GLY A 469 10.77 3.68 -1.55
N LEU A 470 10.60 2.72 -0.64
CA LEU A 470 10.90 1.30 -0.89
C LEU A 470 10.14 0.76 -2.09
N LEU A 471 8.79 0.86 -2.08
CA LEU A 471 7.97 0.26 -3.13
C LEU A 471 8.14 1.01 -4.45
N TRP A 472 8.29 2.32 -4.43
CA TRP A 472 8.61 3.14 -5.61
C TRP A 472 9.93 2.69 -6.26
N LYS A 473 11.00 2.54 -5.48
CA LYS A 473 12.29 2.08 -6.00
C LYS A 473 12.22 0.68 -6.58
N LEU A 474 11.42 -0.21 -5.98
CA LEU A 474 11.25 -1.57 -6.48
C LEU A 474 10.47 -1.58 -7.80
N PHE A 475 9.36 -0.87 -7.89
CA PHE A 475 8.49 -0.90 -9.06
C PHE A 475 9.07 -0.10 -10.23
N MET A 476 9.55 1.12 -9.98
CA MET A 476 10.07 2.02 -11.01
C MET A 476 11.39 1.57 -11.65
N LYS A 477 12.14 0.64 -11.03
CA LYS A 477 13.35 0.07 -11.65
C LYS A 477 13.06 -1.03 -12.67
N ILE A 478 11.81 -1.54 -12.77
CA ILE A 478 11.43 -2.62 -13.67
C ILE A 478 11.52 -2.12 -15.13
N PRO A 479 12.33 -2.75 -16.01
CA PRO A 479 12.51 -2.27 -17.37
C PRO A 479 11.20 -2.21 -18.17
N ASP A 480 10.33 -3.21 -18.01
CA ASP A 480 9.04 -3.25 -18.71
C ASP A 480 8.18 -2.05 -18.33
N ILE A 481 8.12 -1.69 -17.04
CA ILE A 481 7.37 -0.52 -16.53
C ILE A 481 7.95 0.78 -17.08
N GLN A 482 9.28 0.94 -17.08
CA GLN A 482 9.92 2.11 -17.67
C GLN A 482 9.61 2.24 -19.16
N ASN A 483 9.62 1.13 -19.90
CA ASN A 483 9.27 1.11 -21.33
C ASN A 483 7.81 1.46 -21.55
N GLY A 484 6.90 0.95 -20.72
CA GLY A 484 5.48 1.28 -20.76
C GLY A 484 5.23 2.77 -20.51
N LEU A 485 5.83 3.33 -19.47
CA LEU A 485 5.74 4.76 -19.15
C LEU A 485 6.29 5.63 -20.30
N LYS A 486 7.46 5.32 -20.85
CA LYS A 486 8.03 6.01 -22.00
C LYS A 486 7.11 5.93 -23.23
N LYS A 487 6.53 4.75 -23.50
CA LYS A 487 5.59 4.51 -24.61
C LYS A 487 4.34 5.39 -24.49
N LEU A 488 3.84 5.61 -23.27
CA LEU A 488 2.71 6.48 -23.01
C LEU A 488 3.07 7.99 -23.03
N GLY A 489 4.36 8.32 -23.09
CA GLY A 489 4.85 9.69 -23.14
C GLY A 489 5.18 10.32 -21.79
N PHE A 490 5.36 9.49 -20.76
CA PHE A 490 5.81 9.97 -19.45
C PHE A 490 7.31 10.23 -19.42
N SER A 491 7.69 11.19 -18.60
CA SER A 491 9.07 11.43 -18.14
C SER A 491 9.15 11.20 -16.63
N SER A 492 10.30 10.71 -16.16
CA SER A 492 10.55 10.44 -14.74
C SER A 492 12.06 10.43 -14.46
N PRO A 493 12.50 10.81 -13.25
CA PRO A 493 13.90 10.70 -12.82
C PRO A 493 14.48 9.27 -12.90
N TYR A 494 13.64 8.25 -12.96
CA TYR A 494 14.04 6.84 -13.12
C TYR A 494 14.44 6.47 -14.55
N PHE A 495 14.16 7.32 -15.53
CA PHE A 495 14.52 7.06 -16.92
C PHE A 495 15.91 7.60 -17.21
N LYS A 496 16.77 6.75 -17.74
CA LYS A 496 18.06 7.15 -18.32
C LYS A 496 17.90 7.47 -19.80
#